data_aa010a203223ab34a9771d32b5a5de7e
#
_entry.id   aa010a203223ab34a9771d32b5a5de7e
#
_cell.length_a   1.000
_cell.length_b   1.000
_cell.length_c   1.000
_cell.angle_alpha   90.00
_cell.angle_beta   90.00
_cell.angle_gamma   90.00
#
_symmetry.space_group_name_H-M   'P 1'
#
loop_
_entity.id
_entity.type
_entity.pdbx_description
1 polymer ?
#
loop_
_entity_poly.entity_id
_entity_poly.type
_entity_poly.pdbx_seq_one_letter_code
_entity_poly.pdbx_strand_id
1 'polypeptide(L)'
;MPSQLLLAIPLVLFALLALTFLLVLRRAGRVVAATREMDGFRKTAGDLAARTAASLAGAGERIDAVRRRQVAPDTIGETLGAARDAMERYRAEAEALVAPTGYDPLRVRLAEAMGRAARALEMVDHGCATLSAASVGRARDAEGQTAIKRGYLNILHARDAVVEIGTNLRSSRPSPTSPRWFSNHSVD
;
A
#
# COMPACT_ATOMS: atom_id res chain seq x y z
N MET A 1 -11.61 68.73 12.57
CA MET A 1 -10.74 67.64 12.15
C MET A 1 -10.75 66.37 13.05
N PRO A 2 -11.44 66.25 14.23
CA PRO A 2 -11.46 65.05 15.04
C PRO A 2 -12.51 64.00 14.59
N SER A 3 -13.54 64.38 13.86
CA SER A 3 -14.63 63.47 13.49
C SER A 3 -14.26 62.40 12.44
N GLN A 4 -13.27 62.63 11.62
CA GLN A 4 -12.81 61.64 10.61
C GLN A 4 -11.95 60.52 11.23
N LEU A 5 -11.23 60.82 12.31
CA LEU A 5 -10.46 59.85 13.08
C LEU A 5 -11.35 58.84 13.83
N LEU A 6 -12.51 59.30 14.33
CA LEU A 6 -13.47 58.45 15.03
C LEU A 6 -14.15 57.41 14.13
N LEU A 7 -14.30 57.70 12.84
CA LEU A 7 -14.83 56.74 11.84
C LEU A 7 -13.78 55.81 11.27
N ALA A 8 -12.49 56.22 11.23
CA ALA A 8 -11.43 55.43 10.70
C ALA A 8 -11.06 54.23 11.60
N ILE A 9 -11.11 54.38 12.92
CA ILE A 9 -10.77 53.31 13.88
C ILE A 9 -11.66 52.06 13.73
N PRO A 10 -13.01 52.15 13.71
CA PRO A 10 -13.86 50.97 13.54
C PRO A 10 -13.73 50.37 12.16
N LEU A 11 -13.43 51.12 11.11
CA LEU A 11 -13.20 50.60 9.77
C LEU A 11 -11.92 49.79 9.68
N VAL A 12 -10.84 50.26 10.29
CA VAL A 12 -9.56 49.51 10.36
C VAL A 12 -9.72 48.23 11.19
N LEU A 13 -10.44 48.32 12.32
CA LEU A 13 -10.70 47.15 13.16
C LEU A 13 -11.52 46.09 12.41
N PHE A 14 -12.55 46.52 11.69
CA PHE A 14 -13.38 45.64 10.86
C PHE A 14 -12.54 44.99 9.72
N ALA A 15 -11.69 45.79 9.05
CA ALA A 15 -10.80 45.24 8.00
C ALA A 15 -9.82 44.19 8.54
N LEU A 16 -9.23 44.41 9.72
CA LEU A 16 -8.37 43.45 10.40
C LEU A 16 -9.12 42.17 10.78
N LEU A 17 -10.35 42.31 11.29
CA LEU A 17 -11.19 41.19 11.66
C LEU A 17 -11.61 40.36 10.43
N ALA A 18 -11.98 41.02 9.34
CA ALA A 18 -12.29 40.38 8.07
C ALA A 18 -11.06 39.64 7.47
N LEU A 19 -9.88 40.25 7.55
CA LEU A 19 -8.63 39.66 7.08
C LEU A 19 -8.26 38.42 7.89
N THR A 20 -8.33 38.47 9.22
CA THR A 20 -8.07 37.34 10.10
C THR A 20 -9.05 36.19 9.85
N PHE A 21 -10.33 36.51 9.70
CA PHE A 21 -11.35 35.50 9.36
C PHE A 21 -11.10 34.85 8.01
N LEU A 22 -10.73 35.61 6.98
CA LEU A 22 -10.36 35.08 5.67
C LEU A 22 -9.15 34.16 5.73
N LEU A 23 -8.13 34.52 6.51
CA LEU A 23 -6.95 33.70 6.71
C LEU A 23 -7.27 32.40 7.42
N VAL A 24 -8.14 32.42 8.44
CA VAL A 24 -8.60 31.21 9.15
C VAL A 24 -9.40 30.31 8.22
N LEU A 25 -10.33 30.85 7.43
CA LEU A 25 -11.10 30.08 6.45
C LEU A 25 -10.21 29.43 5.39
N ARG A 26 -9.22 30.17 4.86
CA ARG A 26 -8.25 29.62 3.91
C ARG A 26 -7.39 28.52 4.52
N ARG A 27 -7.02 28.65 5.79
CA ARG A 27 -6.27 27.62 6.51
C ARG A 27 -7.10 26.37 6.77
N ALA A 28 -8.35 26.54 7.20
CA ALA A 28 -9.28 25.44 7.42
C ALA A 28 -9.56 24.66 6.12
N GLY A 29 -9.78 25.36 5.01
CA GLY A 29 -9.97 24.73 3.69
C GLY A 29 -8.80 23.86 3.25
N ARG A 30 -7.56 24.31 3.48
CA ARG A 30 -6.34 23.52 3.17
C ARG A 30 -6.23 22.25 4.01
N VAL A 31 -6.56 22.31 5.29
CA VAL A 31 -6.53 21.15 6.19
C VAL A 31 -7.57 20.11 5.76
N VAL A 32 -8.78 20.53 5.42
CA VAL A 32 -9.85 19.63 4.94
C VAL A 32 -9.46 18.98 3.61
N ALA A 33 -8.86 19.73 2.68
CA ALA A 33 -8.38 19.17 1.41
C ALA A 33 -7.30 18.12 1.63
N ALA A 34 -6.29 18.41 2.44
CA ALA A 34 -5.21 17.46 2.76
C ALA A 34 -5.74 16.18 3.45
N THR A 35 -6.75 16.31 4.33
CA THR A 35 -7.36 15.12 4.96
C THR A 35 -8.09 14.25 3.94
N ARG A 36 -8.82 14.86 2.99
CA ARG A 36 -9.51 14.12 1.93
C ARG A 36 -8.53 13.40 0.99
N GLU A 37 -7.42 14.04 0.64
CA GLU A 37 -6.37 13.43 -0.17
C GLU A 37 -5.74 12.23 0.56
N MET A 38 -5.46 12.36 1.86
CA MET A 38 -4.96 11.24 2.68
C MET A 38 -5.95 10.08 2.75
N ASP A 39 -7.23 10.36 2.99
CA ASP A 39 -8.25 9.32 3.08
C ASP A 39 -8.47 8.63 1.73
N GLY A 40 -8.44 9.39 0.64
CA GLY A 40 -8.48 8.85 -0.73
C GLY A 40 -7.30 7.91 -1.01
N PHE A 41 -6.08 8.35 -0.73
CA PHE A 41 -4.89 7.51 -0.88
C PHE A 41 -4.95 6.24 -0.06
N ARG A 42 -5.30 6.35 1.24
CA ARG A 42 -5.41 5.18 2.14
C ARG A 42 -6.42 4.16 1.64
N LYS A 43 -7.57 4.62 1.18
CA LYS A 43 -8.61 3.75 0.62
C LYS A 43 -8.08 3.02 -0.61
N THR A 44 -7.57 3.76 -1.61
CA THR A 44 -7.12 3.17 -2.87
C THR A 44 -5.93 2.23 -2.67
N ALA A 45 -4.92 2.63 -1.90
CA ALA A 45 -3.76 1.79 -1.60
C ALA A 45 -4.15 0.57 -0.73
N GLY A 46 -5.10 0.73 0.21
CA GLY A 46 -5.62 -0.36 1.02
C GLY A 46 -6.42 -1.39 0.20
N ASP A 47 -7.24 -0.94 -0.74
CA ASP A 47 -7.98 -1.81 -1.66
C ASP A 47 -7.03 -2.55 -2.61
N LEU A 48 -5.98 -1.87 -3.08
CA LEU A 48 -4.94 -2.47 -3.92
C LEU A 48 -4.16 -3.54 -3.15
N ALA A 49 -3.78 -3.26 -1.90
CA ALA A 49 -3.14 -4.26 -1.03
C ALA A 49 -4.03 -5.48 -0.78
N ALA A 50 -5.33 -5.29 -0.56
CA ALA A 50 -6.28 -6.39 -0.36
C ALA A 50 -6.41 -7.27 -1.62
N ARG A 51 -6.55 -6.67 -2.80
CA ARG A 51 -6.59 -7.40 -4.08
C ARG A 51 -5.31 -8.20 -4.33
N THR A 52 -4.17 -7.59 -4.04
CA THR A 52 -2.86 -8.24 -4.16
C THR A 52 -2.74 -9.44 -3.22
N ALA A 53 -3.11 -9.27 -1.95
CA ALA A 53 -3.05 -10.35 -0.96
C ALA A 53 -3.98 -11.53 -1.34
N ALA A 54 -5.17 -11.25 -1.84
CA ALA A 54 -6.11 -12.28 -2.31
C ALA A 54 -5.58 -13.05 -3.53
N SER A 55 -5.01 -12.35 -4.51
CA SER A 55 -4.40 -12.97 -5.68
C SER A 55 -3.22 -13.87 -5.30
N LEU A 56 -2.35 -13.42 -4.39
CA LEU A 56 -1.21 -14.22 -3.90
C LEU A 56 -1.66 -15.41 -3.04
N ALA A 57 -2.75 -15.30 -2.30
CA ALA A 57 -3.30 -16.42 -1.55
C ALA A 57 -3.76 -17.54 -2.48
N GLY A 58 -4.54 -17.22 -3.52
CA GLY A 58 -5.00 -18.20 -4.50
C GLY A 58 -3.85 -18.89 -5.27
N ALA A 59 -2.83 -18.11 -5.70
CA ALA A 59 -1.63 -18.69 -6.31
C ALA A 59 -0.87 -19.57 -5.32
N GLY A 60 -0.73 -19.15 -4.06
CA GLY A 60 -0.06 -19.88 -2.99
C GLY A 60 -0.69 -21.24 -2.72
N GLU A 61 -2.01 -21.34 -2.69
CA GLU A 61 -2.75 -22.60 -2.51
C GLU A 61 -2.46 -23.60 -3.65
N ARG A 62 -2.44 -23.12 -4.90
CA ARG A 62 -2.10 -23.96 -6.06
C ARG A 62 -0.65 -24.46 -6.01
N ILE A 63 0.28 -23.58 -5.66
CA ILE A 63 1.70 -23.93 -5.53
C ILE A 63 1.90 -24.94 -4.39
N ASP A 64 1.20 -24.77 -3.27
CA ASP A 64 1.29 -25.73 -2.15
C ASP A 64 0.74 -27.11 -2.53
N ALA A 65 -0.32 -27.16 -3.34
CA ALA A 65 -0.84 -28.42 -3.89
C ALA A 65 0.20 -29.14 -4.77
N VAL A 66 0.95 -28.41 -5.61
CA VAL A 66 2.08 -28.97 -6.38
C VAL A 66 3.20 -29.47 -5.45
N ARG A 67 3.58 -28.68 -4.45
CA ARG A 67 4.60 -29.07 -3.46
C ARG A 67 4.25 -30.36 -2.73
N ARG A 68 2.96 -30.54 -2.41
CA ARG A 68 2.43 -31.76 -1.78
C ARG A 68 2.20 -32.92 -2.77
N ARG A 69 2.53 -32.72 -4.05
CA ARG A 69 2.30 -33.70 -5.13
C ARG A 69 0.81 -34.04 -5.31
N GLN A 70 -0.10 -33.18 -4.94
CA GLN A 70 -1.55 -33.33 -5.12
C GLN A 70 -1.99 -32.93 -6.54
N VAL A 71 -1.18 -32.07 -7.19
CA VAL A 71 -1.42 -31.54 -8.53
C VAL A 71 -0.12 -31.61 -9.32
N ALA A 72 -0.21 -31.95 -10.61
CA ALA A 72 0.95 -32.01 -11.48
C ALA A 72 1.49 -30.60 -11.81
N PRO A 73 2.83 -30.40 -11.89
CA PRO A 73 3.44 -29.08 -12.09
C PRO A 73 3.01 -28.37 -13.37
N ASP A 74 2.72 -29.10 -14.44
CA ASP A 74 2.29 -28.58 -15.75
C ASP A 74 0.89 -27.97 -15.74
N THR A 75 0.06 -28.32 -14.76
CA THR A 75 -1.34 -27.86 -14.70
C THR A 75 -1.54 -26.47 -14.11
N ILE A 76 -0.52 -25.88 -13.47
CA ILE A 76 -0.64 -24.57 -12.80
C ILE A 76 -0.02 -23.40 -13.58
N GLY A 77 0.58 -23.64 -14.75
CA GLY A 77 1.29 -22.63 -15.53
C GLY A 77 0.41 -21.43 -15.89
N GLU A 78 -0.83 -21.66 -16.35
CA GLU A 78 -1.80 -20.60 -16.64
C GLU A 78 -2.12 -19.76 -15.39
N THR A 79 -2.32 -20.42 -14.25
CA THR A 79 -2.60 -19.73 -12.96
C THR A 79 -1.41 -18.87 -12.53
N LEU A 80 -0.18 -19.37 -12.69
CA LEU A 80 1.05 -18.62 -12.38
C LEU A 80 1.22 -17.42 -13.30
N GLY A 81 0.98 -17.59 -14.62
CA GLY A 81 1.02 -16.51 -15.60
C GLY A 81 0.01 -15.42 -15.27
N ALA A 82 -1.24 -15.78 -15.04
CA ALA A 82 -2.30 -14.82 -14.67
C ALA A 82 -1.99 -14.08 -13.37
N ALA A 83 -1.43 -14.78 -12.36
CA ALA A 83 -1.03 -14.16 -11.09
C ALA A 83 0.14 -13.19 -11.29
N ARG A 84 1.15 -13.55 -12.09
CA ARG A 84 2.28 -12.67 -12.42
C ARG A 84 1.81 -11.41 -13.13
N ASP A 85 0.99 -11.53 -14.16
CA ASP A 85 0.44 -10.40 -14.91
C ASP A 85 -0.42 -9.50 -14.00
N ALA A 86 -1.14 -10.07 -13.03
CA ALA A 86 -1.86 -9.31 -12.02
C ALA A 86 -0.88 -8.52 -11.13
N MET A 87 0.23 -9.11 -10.70
CA MET A 87 1.23 -8.42 -9.87
C MET A 87 1.88 -7.26 -10.62
N GLU A 88 2.19 -7.42 -11.90
CA GLU A 88 2.73 -6.33 -12.73
C GLU A 88 1.74 -5.19 -12.90
N ARG A 89 0.47 -5.48 -13.17
CA ARG A 89 -0.60 -4.45 -13.24
C ARG A 89 -0.77 -3.73 -11.90
N TYR A 90 -0.83 -4.46 -10.80
CA TYR A 90 -0.98 -3.87 -9.46
C TYR A 90 0.24 -3.04 -9.08
N ARG A 91 1.45 -3.46 -9.48
CA ARG A 91 2.66 -2.68 -9.30
C ARG A 91 2.58 -1.34 -10.05
N ALA A 92 2.21 -1.37 -11.31
CA ALA A 92 2.02 -0.15 -12.12
C ALA A 92 0.94 0.77 -11.52
N GLU A 93 -0.17 0.19 -11.02
CA GLU A 93 -1.21 0.92 -10.32
C GLU A 93 -0.67 1.58 -9.03
N ALA A 94 0.14 0.85 -8.25
CA ALA A 94 0.78 1.39 -7.04
C ALA A 94 1.75 2.54 -7.35
N GLU A 95 2.57 2.39 -8.39
CA GLU A 95 3.51 3.43 -8.85
C GLU A 95 2.80 4.70 -9.33
N ALA A 96 1.62 4.56 -9.93
CA ALA A 96 0.80 5.67 -10.42
C ALA A 96 0.02 6.40 -9.31
N LEU A 97 -0.06 5.85 -8.08
CA LEU A 97 -0.76 6.51 -6.98
C LEU A 97 -0.07 7.82 -6.60
N VAL A 98 -0.86 8.89 -6.50
CA VAL A 98 -0.39 10.15 -5.93
C VAL A 98 -0.38 10.04 -4.41
N ALA A 99 0.82 9.93 -3.83
CA ALA A 99 0.99 9.80 -2.41
C ALA A 99 1.04 11.18 -1.74
N PRO A 100 0.22 11.47 -0.72
CA PRO A 100 0.35 12.67 0.10
C PRO A 100 1.69 12.69 0.85
N THR A 101 2.10 13.88 1.30
CA THR A 101 3.34 14.05 2.06
C THR A 101 3.45 13.05 3.20
N GLY A 102 4.56 12.30 3.25
CA GLY A 102 4.84 11.28 4.25
C GLY A 102 4.34 9.86 3.92
N TYR A 103 3.52 9.68 2.88
CA TYR A 103 3.02 8.36 2.46
C TYR A 103 3.79 7.74 1.28
N ASP A 104 4.68 8.50 0.65
CA ASP A 104 5.49 8.00 -0.48
C ASP A 104 6.31 6.74 -0.14
N PRO A 105 6.94 6.61 1.04
CA PRO A 105 7.62 5.36 1.41
C PRO A 105 6.70 4.14 1.45
N LEU A 106 5.43 4.30 1.84
CA LEU A 106 4.45 3.19 1.84
C LEU A 106 4.06 2.80 0.40
N ARG A 107 3.88 3.79 -0.48
CA ARG A 107 3.63 3.56 -1.91
C ARG A 107 4.77 2.76 -2.54
N VAL A 108 6.02 3.18 -2.32
CA VAL A 108 7.21 2.51 -2.83
C VAL A 108 7.32 1.08 -2.29
N ARG A 109 7.17 0.88 -0.98
CA ARG A 109 7.20 -0.46 -0.36
C ARG A 109 6.12 -1.39 -0.92
N LEU A 110 4.92 -0.87 -1.22
CA LEU A 110 3.82 -1.62 -1.81
C LEU A 110 4.20 -2.08 -3.23
N ALA A 111 4.68 -1.17 -4.09
CA ALA A 111 5.13 -1.49 -5.44
C ALA A 111 6.30 -2.51 -5.43
N GLU A 112 7.25 -2.36 -4.53
CA GLU A 112 8.36 -3.31 -4.36
C GLU A 112 7.89 -4.70 -3.92
N ALA A 113 6.92 -4.77 -3.01
CA ALA A 113 6.37 -6.05 -2.57
C ALA A 113 5.70 -6.81 -3.73
N MET A 114 4.97 -6.09 -4.59
CA MET A 114 4.38 -6.66 -5.80
C MET A 114 5.45 -7.11 -6.81
N GLY A 115 6.50 -6.33 -7.00
CA GLY A 115 7.65 -6.72 -7.85
C GLY A 115 8.40 -7.96 -7.31
N ARG A 116 8.52 -8.09 -5.99
CA ARG A 116 9.08 -9.32 -5.37
C ARG A 116 8.16 -10.53 -5.61
N ALA A 117 6.85 -10.34 -5.49
CA ALA A 117 5.87 -11.39 -5.75
C ALA A 117 5.92 -11.87 -7.20
N ALA A 118 5.99 -10.96 -8.17
CA ALA A 118 6.11 -11.30 -9.60
C ALA A 118 7.34 -12.17 -9.87
N ARG A 119 8.50 -11.78 -9.35
CA ARG A 119 9.75 -12.60 -9.49
C ARG A 119 9.65 -13.94 -8.78
N ALA A 120 8.95 -14.00 -7.66
CA ALA A 120 8.75 -15.25 -6.94
C ALA A 120 7.83 -16.23 -7.72
N LEU A 121 6.79 -15.72 -8.37
CA LEU A 121 5.92 -16.49 -9.26
C LEU A 121 6.69 -17.02 -10.47
N GLU A 122 7.55 -16.21 -11.08
CA GLU A 122 8.43 -16.62 -12.17
C GLU A 122 9.41 -17.75 -11.75
N MET A 123 9.96 -17.66 -10.53
CA MET A 123 10.80 -18.71 -9.97
C MET A 123 10.03 -20.04 -9.80
N VAL A 124 8.77 -19.98 -9.37
CA VAL A 124 7.92 -21.18 -9.27
C VAL A 124 7.62 -21.75 -10.65
N ASP A 125 7.28 -20.89 -11.61
CA ASP A 125 7.00 -21.31 -12.99
C ASP A 125 8.20 -22.01 -13.62
N HIS A 126 9.39 -21.44 -13.48
CA HIS A 126 10.64 -22.08 -13.90
C HIS A 126 10.85 -23.46 -13.23
N GLY A 127 10.58 -23.55 -11.91
CA GLY A 127 10.68 -24.82 -11.18
C GLY A 127 9.68 -25.86 -11.68
N CYS A 128 8.44 -25.45 -11.98
CA CYS A 128 7.43 -26.33 -12.56
C CYS A 128 7.84 -26.81 -13.97
N ALA A 129 8.30 -25.90 -14.81
CA ALA A 129 8.82 -26.27 -16.15
C ALA A 129 9.99 -27.26 -16.08
N THR A 130 10.92 -27.08 -15.12
CA THR A 130 12.04 -27.97 -14.87
C THR A 130 11.56 -29.37 -14.50
N LEU A 131 10.52 -29.49 -13.65
CA LEU A 131 9.95 -30.76 -13.23
C LEU A 131 9.15 -31.47 -14.33
N SER A 132 8.53 -30.72 -15.23
CA SER A 132 7.71 -31.25 -16.34
C SER A 132 8.51 -31.68 -17.54
N ALA A 133 9.80 -31.37 -17.62
CA ALA A 133 10.67 -31.75 -18.73
C ALA A 133 10.85 -33.30 -18.80
N ALA A 134 10.62 -33.89 -19.96
CA ALA A 134 10.50 -35.34 -20.19
C ALA A 134 11.76 -36.18 -19.87
N SER A 135 12.92 -35.57 -19.59
CA SER A 135 14.17 -36.26 -19.25
C SER A 135 14.78 -35.69 -17.96
N VAL A 136 14.04 -35.83 -16.85
CA VAL A 136 14.52 -35.29 -15.56
C VAL A 136 15.38 -36.30 -14.84
N GLY A 137 16.69 -36.01 -14.77
CA GLY A 137 17.59 -36.73 -13.85
C GLY A 137 17.40 -36.24 -12.41
N ARG A 138 17.79 -37.04 -11.41
CA ARG A 138 17.64 -36.69 -9.97
C ARG A 138 18.13 -35.29 -9.60
N ALA A 139 19.19 -34.82 -10.25
CA ALA A 139 19.73 -33.48 -9.98
C ALA A 139 18.75 -32.38 -10.39
N ARG A 140 18.12 -32.48 -11.56
CA ARG A 140 17.12 -31.51 -12.04
C ARG A 140 15.81 -31.58 -11.25
N ASP A 141 15.40 -32.78 -10.82
CA ASP A 141 14.23 -32.90 -9.92
C ASP A 141 14.47 -32.14 -8.61
N ALA A 142 15.64 -32.30 -7.99
CA ALA A 142 16.01 -31.57 -6.79
C ALA A 142 16.08 -30.04 -7.01
N GLU A 143 16.57 -29.62 -8.18
CA GLU A 143 16.62 -28.20 -8.57
C GLU A 143 15.21 -27.61 -8.72
N GLY A 144 14.33 -28.25 -9.48
CA GLY A 144 12.93 -27.83 -9.67
C GLY A 144 12.18 -27.75 -8.34
N GLN A 145 12.30 -28.77 -7.48
CA GLN A 145 11.71 -28.79 -6.14
C GLN A 145 12.23 -27.64 -5.29
N THR A 146 13.52 -27.32 -5.36
CA THR A 146 14.14 -26.23 -4.62
C THR A 146 13.64 -24.87 -5.11
N ALA A 147 13.52 -24.68 -6.43
CA ALA A 147 13.01 -23.46 -7.03
C ALA A 147 11.54 -23.19 -6.59
N ILE A 148 10.69 -24.22 -6.67
CA ILE A 148 9.29 -24.12 -6.22
C ILE A 148 9.22 -23.77 -4.73
N LYS A 149 9.99 -24.43 -3.87
CA LYS A 149 10.02 -24.17 -2.43
C LYS A 149 10.47 -22.75 -2.12
N ARG A 150 11.54 -22.27 -2.75
CA ARG A 150 12.04 -20.89 -2.56
C ARG A 150 11.05 -19.85 -3.07
N GLY A 151 10.49 -20.05 -4.26
CA GLY A 151 9.47 -19.19 -4.83
C GLY A 151 8.25 -19.10 -3.93
N TYR A 152 7.74 -20.22 -3.43
CA TYR A 152 6.62 -20.26 -2.49
C TYR A 152 6.86 -19.45 -1.22
N LEU A 153 8.02 -19.62 -0.58
CA LEU A 153 8.37 -18.84 0.61
C LEU A 153 8.45 -17.34 0.32
N ASN A 154 9.01 -16.96 -0.83
CA ASN A 154 9.08 -15.56 -1.24
C ASN A 154 7.69 -14.97 -1.51
N ILE A 155 6.76 -15.76 -2.06
CA ILE A 155 5.35 -15.35 -2.23
C ILE A 155 4.69 -15.09 -0.87
N LEU A 156 4.89 -15.97 0.11
CA LEU A 156 4.36 -15.79 1.46
C LEU A 156 4.90 -14.50 2.09
N HIS A 157 6.22 -14.28 2.03
CA HIS A 157 6.83 -13.04 2.55
C HIS A 157 6.33 -11.79 1.85
N ALA A 158 6.15 -11.84 0.52
CA ALA A 158 5.60 -10.71 -0.22
C ALA A 158 4.14 -10.43 0.17
N ARG A 159 3.32 -11.48 0.34
CA ARG A 159 1.94 -11.37 0.79
C ARG A 159 1.85 -10.77 2.19
N ASP A 160 2.67 -11.24 3.12
CA ASP A 160 2.69 -10.76 4.50
C ASP A 160 3.10 -9.28 4.56
N ALA A 161 4.09 -8.86 3.75
CA ALA A 161 4.47 -7.46 3.62
C ALA A 161 3.31 -6.60 3.08
N VAL A 162 2.56 -7.07 2.09
CA VAL A 162 1.40 -6.37 1.54
C VAL A 162 0.28 -6.25 2.58
N VAL A 163 0.01 -7.32 3.34
CA VAL A 163 -0.99 -7.33 4.41
C VAL A 163 -0.60 -6.35 5.52
N GLU A 164 0.67 -6.32 5.92
CA GLU A 164 1.19 -5.36 6.90
C GLU A 164 0.98 -3.91 6.44
N ILE A 165 1.35 -3.60 5.19
CA ILE A 165 1.14 -2.26 4.61
C ILE A 165 -0.34 -1.90 4.60
N GLY A 166 -1.21 -2.80 4.15
CA GLY A 166 -2.66 -2.61 4.14
C GLY A 166 -3.24 -2.38 5.54
N THR A 167 -2.69 -3.04 6.56
CA THR A 167 -3.09 -2.86 7.96
C THR A 167 -2.62 -1.51 8.49
N ASN A 168 -1.37 -1.12 8.20
CA ASN A 168 -0.81 0.18 8.58
C ASN A 168 -1.60 1.35 7.95
N LEU A 169 -2.03 1.23 6.69
CA LEU A 169 -2.86 2.21 6.02
C LEU A 169 -4.22 2.38 6.71
N ARG A 170 -4.80 1.31 7.25
CA ARG A 170 -6.08 1.33 7.98
C ARG A 170 -5.95 1.86 9.42
N SER A 171 -4.89 1.48 10.13
CA SER A 171 -4.66 1.83 11.53
C SER A 171 -4.15 3.26 11.72
N SER A 172 -3.49 3.84 10.71
CA SER A 172 -3.01 5.23 10.72
C SER A 172 -4.13 6.28 10.63
N ARG A 173 -5.37 5.90 10.93
CA ARG A 173 -6.45 6.86 11.15
C ARG A 173 -6.03 7.77 12.30
N PRO A 174 -5.91 9.10 12.13
CA PRO A 174 -5.67 9.97 13.26
C PRO A 174 -6.78 9.70 14.27
N SER A 175 -6.42 9.20 15.44
CA SER A 175 -7.34 9.25 16.58
C SER A 175 -7.85 10.68 16.64
N PRO A 176 -9.17 10.93 16.80
CA PRO A 176 -9.66 12.27 17.05
C PRO A 176 -8.91 12.76 18.27
N THR A 177 -7.90 13.56 18.04
CA THR A 177 -6.94 14.04 19.00
C THR A 177 -7.68 14.74 20.10
N SER A 178 -7.60 14.21 21.32
CA SER A 178 -7.67 15.04 22.50
C SER A 178 -6.65 16.18 22.32
N PRO A 179 -7.07 17.45 22.36
CA PRO A 179 -6.14 18.56 22.19
C PRO A 179 -5.07 18.50 23.30
N ARG A 180 -3.82 18.37 22.92
CA ARG A 180 -2.65 18.24 23.79
C ARG A 180 -2.37 19.46 24.70
N TRP A 181 -3.26 20.41 24.79
CA TRP A 181 -3.05 21.64 25.53
C TRP A 181 -3.70 21.66 26.92
N PHE A 182 -4.30 20.55 27.37
CA PHE A 182 -4.79 20.41 28.76
C PHE A 182 -3.80 19.74 29.73
N SER A 183 -2.56 19.43 29.31
CA SER A 183 -1.58 18.73 30.14
C SER A 183 -0.43 19.58 30.66
N ASN A 184 -0.66 20.83 31.06
CA ASN A 184 0.36 21.54 31.81
C ASN A 184 -0.31 22.59 32.71
N HIS A 185 -0.91 22.16 33.80
CA HIS A 185 -1.02 22.94 35.02
C HIS A 185 -1.30 21.99 36.17
N SER A 186 -0.26 21.42 36.72
CA SER A 186 -0.17 21.09 38.13
C SER A 186 1.12 21.72 38.61
N VAL A 187 0.93 22.90 39.14
CA VAL A 187 1.91 23.60 39.96
C VAL A 187 1.70 23.06 41.37
N ASP A 188 2.76 22.59 41.96
CA ASP A 188 3.10 22.76 43.38
C ASP A 188 4.34 23.58 43.49
#